data_3fc89f517b33c22d944645b20b36be91
#
_entry.id   3fc89f517b33c22d944645b20b36be91
#
_cell.length_a   1.000
_cell.length_b   1.000
_cell.length_c   1.000
_cell.angle_alpha   90.00
_cell.angle_beta   90.00
_cell.angle_gamma   90.00
#
_symmetry.space_group_name_H-M   'P 1'
#
loop_
_entity.id
_entity.type
_entity.pdbx_description
1 polymer ?
#
loop_
_entity_poly.entity_id
_entity_poly.type
_entity_poly.pdbx_seq_one_letter_code
_entity_poly.pdbx_strand_id
1 'polypeptide(L)'
;MCYEFCLKCQKAITDPELHDWQITPIEQNDEQHSKTCRRCEKQIEEEHRFEFIEDTATCKQEGETVSRCMDCGYEKREPSEKLSHRPAIHVSEQEHWEECEVCGEEIEGSRAEHRYEWDDGLQDWACTCGYTHKEVCKGTLEAILDLCTCSHETTRCSGCGKTFERDAPGAFDYPHSYEIVVDECTCSLEVKQCVYCGDKTEQPGTYENYPHSY
;
A
#
# COMPACT_ATOMS: atom_id res chain seq x y z
N MET A 1 -5.86 -50.62 -27.58
CA MET A 1 -5.39 -51.94 -27.17
C MET A 1 -4.71 -52.60 -28.35
N CYS A 2 -3.53 -53.19 -28.17
CA CYS A 2 -2.72 -53.90 -29.18
C CYS A 2 -2.81 -55.39 -28.89
N TYR A 3 -2.91 -56.20 -29.96
CA TYR A 3 -2.82 -57.64 -29.87
C TYR A 3 -2.25 -58.19 -31.19
N GLU A 4 -1.57 -59.31 -31.11
CA GLU A 4 -1.06 -60.02 -32.28
C GLU A 4 -2.16 -60.90 -32.87
N PHE A 5 -2.30 -60.88 -34.17
CA PHE A 5 -3.24 -61.70 -34.92
C PHE A 5 -2.56 -62.86 -35.64
N CYS A 6 -3.18 -64.02 -35.62
CA CYS A 6 -2.80 -65.10 -36.50
C CYS A 6 -3.22 -64.73 -37.92
N LEU A 7 -2.27 -64.63 -38.86
CA LEU A 7 -2.54 -64.33 -40.30
C LEU A 7 -3.35 -65.40 -41.00
N LYS A 8 -3.38 -66.65 -40.48
CA LYS A 8 -4.15 -67.74 -41.07
C LYS A 8 -5.62 -67.84 -40.62
N CYS A 9 -5.88 -67.59 -39.33
CA CYS A 9 -7.21 -67.69 -38.75
C CYS A 9 -7.84 -66.39 -38.32
N GLN A 10 -7.13 -65.28 -38.40
CA GLN A 10 -7.54 -63.92 -38.01
C GLN A 10 -8.02 -63.82 -36.55
N LYS A 11 -7.55 -64.70 -35.67
CA LYS A 11 -7.82 -64.63 -34.23
C LYS A 11 -6.68 -63.92 -33.47
N ALA A 12 -7.00 -63.19 -32.40
CA ALA A 12 -5.98 -62.65 -31.49
C ALA A 12 -5.20 -63.81 -30.86
N ILE A 13 -3.86 -63.72 -30.89
CA ILE A 13 -2.94 -64.69 -30.33
C ILE A 13 -2.58 -64.32 -28.90
N THR A 14 -2.57 -63.01 -28.61
CA THR A 14 -2.25 -62.45 -27.30
C THR A 14 -3.46 -61.78 -26.69
N ASP A 15 -3.53 -61.71 -25.38
CA ASP A 15 -4.51 -60.89 -24.70
C ASP A 15 -4.34 -59.40 -25.06
N PRO A 16 -5.45 -58.64 -25.17
CA PRO A 16 -5.39 -57.24 -25.52
C PRO A 16 -4.59 -56.47 -24.48
N GLU A 17 -3.45 -55.99 -24.86
CA GLU A 17 -2.59 -55.16 -24.02
C GLU A 17 -2.81 -53.67 -24.28
N LEU A 18 -2.54 -52.84 -23.28
CA LEU A 18 -2.55 -51.39 -23.44
C LEU A 18 -1.50 -50.95 -24.46
N HIS A 19 -1.79 -49.92 -25.22
CA HIS A 19 -0.81 -49.34 -26.13
C HIS A 19 0.43 -48.86 -25.37
N ASP A 20 1.59 -49.18 -25.94
CA ASP A 20 2.90 -48.64 -25.49
C ASP A 20 3.21 -47.39 -26.31
N TRP A 21 2.81 -46.25 -25.79
CA TRP A 21 2.92 -45.00 -26.50
C TRP A 21 4.32 -44.39 -26.40
N GLN A 22 4.91 -44.05 -27.54
CA GLN A 22 6.02 -43.12 -27.67
C GLN A 22 5.45 -41.76 -28.05
N ILE A 23 5.72 -40.73 -27.25
CA ILE A 23 5.23 -39.38 -27.46
C ILE A 23 6.35 -38.55 -28.06
N THR A 24 6.07 -37.83 -29.14
CA THR A 24 7.04 -36.97 -29.82
C THR A 24 6.39 -35.64 -30.19
N PRO A 25 7.07 -34.50 -30.02
CA PRO A 25 6.58 -33.22 -30.53
C PRO A 25 6.44 -33.30 -32.06
N ILE A 26 5.45 -32.61 -32.60
CA ILE A 26 5.29 -32.42 -34.05
C ILE A 26 6.04 -31.11 -34.39
N GLU A 27 6.93 -31.16 -35.37
CA GLU A 27 7.65 -29.98 -35.81
C GLU A 27 6.68 -28.87 -36.28
N GLN A 28 6.87 -27.66 -35.76
CA GLN A 28 6.07 -26.47 -36.08
C GLN A 28 4.57 -26.60 -35.73
N ASN A 29 4.22 -27.45 -34.79
CA ASN A 29 2.87 -27.52 -34.24
C ASN A 29 2.89 -27.24 -32.76
N ASP A 30 2.41 -26.03 -32.39
CA ASP A 30 2.36 -25.55 -31.01
C ASP A 30 1.14 -26.06 -30.23
N GLU A 31 0.20 -26.73 -30.90
CA GLU A 31 -1.06 -27.15 -30.33
C GLU A 31 -1.06 -28.63 -29.93
N GLN A 32 -0.39 -29.48 -30.73
CA GLN A 32 -0.51 -30.93 -30.62
C GLN A 32 0.83 -31.65 -30.69
N HIS A 33 0.91 -32.78 -30.01
CA HIS A 33 1.97 -33.77 -30.15
C HIS A 33 1.46 -35.10 -30.69
N SER A 34 2.37 -35.89 -31.27
CA SER A 34 2.04 -37.22 -31.81
C SER A 34 2.36 -38.32 -30.79
N LYS A 35 1.47 -39.26 -30.65
CA LYS A 35 1.66 -40.53 -29.95
C LYS A 35 1.67 -41.68 -30.93
N THR A 36 2.77 -42.43 -31.00
CA THR A 36 2.90 -43.62 -31.81
C THR A 36 3.04 -44.86 -30.94
N CYS A 37 2.20 -45.84 -31.14
CA CYS A 37 2.33 -47.09 -30.39
C CYS A 37 3.51 -47.92 -30.95
N ARG A 38 4.45 -48.29 -30.09
CA ARG A 38 5.65 -49.08 -30.47
C ARG A 38 5.32 -50.51 -30.92
N ARG A 39 4.10 -51.01 -30.62
CA ARG A 39 3.70 -52.38 -30.91
C ARG A 39 2.84 -52.52 -32.16
N CYS A 40 2.00 -51.53 -32.45
CA CYS A 40 1.04 -51.62 -33.56
C CYS A 40 1.10 -50.42 -34.50
N GLU A 41 2.07 -49.54 -34.33
CA GLU A 41 2.32 -48.36 -35.17
C GLU A 41 1.11 -47.38 -35.28
N LYS A 42 0.07 -47.58 -34.49
CA LYS A 42 -1.06 -46.66 -34.44
C LYS A 42 -0.57 -45.27 -34.01
N GLN A 43 -0.94 -44.27 -34.80
CA GLN A 43 -0.68 -42.87 -34.48
C GLN A 43 -1.96 -42.16 -34.04
N ILE A 44 -1.83 -41.25 -33.07
CA ILE A 44 -2.86 -40.30 -32.65
C ILE A 44 -2.20 -38.98 -32.34
N GLU A 45 -2.91 -37.90 -32.51
CA GLU A 45 -2.49 -36.56 -32.14
C GLU A 45 -3.30 -36.15 -30.90
N GLU A 46 -2.65 -35.53 -29.94
CA GLU A 46 -3.28 -35.02 -28.73
C GLU A 46 -2.78 -33.61 -28.46
N GLU A 47 -3.60 -32.79 -27.85
CA GLU A 47 -3.25 -31.45 -27.43
C GLU A 47 -2.12 -31.46 -26.38
N HIS A 48 -1.25 -30.47 -26.45
CA HIS A 48 -0.20 -30.28 -25.45
C HIS A 48 -0.83 -29.94 -24.08
N ARG A 49 -0.30 -30.54 -23.02
CA ARG A 49 -0.60 -30.18 -21.63
C ARG A 49 0.55 -29.37 -21.09
N PHE A 50 0.45 -28.06 -21.22
CA PHE A 50 1.48 -27.15 -20.80
C PHE A 50 1.48 -26.92 -19.28
N GLU A 51 2.67 -26.91 -18.71
CA GLU A 51 2.98 -26.43 -17.36
C GLU A 51 3.84 -25.18 -17.48
N PHE A 52 3.52 -24.14 -16.69
CA PHE A 52 4.32 -22.93 -16.61
C PHE A 52 5.69 -23.26 -16.00
N ILE A 53 6.76 -22.81 -16.61
CA ILE A 53 8.14 -22.97 -16.14
C ILE A 53 8.64 -21.66 -15.56
N GLU A 54 8.67 -20.59 -16.36
CA GLU A 54 9.19 -19.30 -15.96
C GLU A 54 8.64 -18.18 -16.84
N ASP A 55 8.72 -16.95 -16.31
CA ASP A 55 8.59 -15.71 -17.07
C ASP A 55 9.89 -14.93 -16.91
N THR A 56 10.52 -14.59 -18.01
CA THR A 56 11.79 -13.87 -18.03
C THR A 56 11.62 -12.35 -18.01
N ALA A 57 10.37 -11.85 -18.10
CA ALA A 57 10.08 -10.43 -18.02
C ALA A 57 10.50 -9.85 -16.67
N THR A 58 10.93 -8.61 -16.69
CA THR A 58 11.23 -7.83 -15.50
C THR A 58 10.47 -6.52 -15.55
N CYS A 59 10.49 -5.73 -14.48
CA CYS A 59 9.94 -4.39 -14.53
C CYS A 59 10.71 -3.42 -15.44
N LYS A 60 11.93 -3.80 -15.89
CA LYS A 60 12.75 -3.00 -16.82
C LYS A 60 12.65 -3.46 -18.25
N GLN A 61 12.41 -4.74 -18.48
CA GLN A 61 12.50 -5.35 -19.81
C GLN A 61 11.35 -6.31 -20.03
N GLU A 62 10.83 -6.30 -21.24
CA GLU A 62 9.96 -7.35 -21.75
C GLU A 62 10.70 -8.69 -21.76
N GLY A 63 9.98 -9.77 -21.66
CA GLY A 63 10.52 -11.11 -21.62
C GLY A 63 9.72 -12.10 -22.43
N GLU A 64 9.84 -13.35 -22.04
CA GLU A 64 9.09 -14.46 -22.62
C GLU A 64 8.55 -15.35 -21.50
N THR A 65 7.29 -15.72 -21.60
CA THR A 65 6.71 -16.79 -20.82
C THR A 65 7.07 -18.12 -21.44
N VAL A 66 7.73 -18.99 -20.66
CA VAL A 66 8.11 -20.34 -21.09
C VAL A 66 7.20 -21.35 -20.43
N SER A 67 6.57 -22.16 -21.26
CA SER A 67 5.74 -23.29 -20.82
C SER A 67 6.23 -24.58 -21.48
N ARG A 68 6.18 -25.70 -20.74
CA ARG A 68 6.64 -27.00 -21.24
C ARG A 68 5.51 -28.01 -21.21
N CYS A 69 5.35 -28.76 -22.30
CA CYS A 69 4.43 -29.88 -22.33
C CYS A 69 4.92 -31.02 -21.43
N MET A 70 4.08 -31.45 -20.50
CA MET A 70 4.40 -32.54 -19.54
C MET A 70 4.59 -33.89 -20.21
N ASP A 71 4.01 -34.10 -21.40
CA ASP A 71 4.01 -35.39 -22.08
C ASP A 71 5.17 -35.55 -23.09
N CYS A 72 5.44 -34.51 -23.89
CA CYS A 72 6.47 -34.59 -24.95
C CYS A 72 7.71 -33.72 -24.70
N GLY A 73 7.66 -32.84 -23.68
CA GLY A 73 8.75 -31.94 -23.36
C GLY A 73 8.90 -30.73 -24.29
N TYR A 74 7.96 -30.51 -25.24
CA TYR A 74 7.95 -29.35 -26.11
C TYR A 74 7.86 -28.06 -25.29
N GLU A 75 8.71 -27.07 -25.60
CA GLU A 75 8.68 -25.76 -24.96
C GLU A 75 8.01 -24.73 -25.87
N LYS A 76 6.94 -24.12 -25.36
CA LYS A 76 6.27 -22.97 -25.96
C LYS A 76 6.80 -21.70 -25.33
N ARG A 77 7.16 -20.71 -26.16
CA ARG A 77 7.62 -19.41 -25.74
C ARG A 77 6.71 -18.33 -26.30
N GLU A 78 6.18 -17.50 -25.44
CA GLU A 78 5.26 -16.41 -25.80
C GLU A 78 5.82 -15.10 -25.26
N PRO A 79 5.76 -13.99 -26.03
CA PRO A 79 6.20 -12.68 -25.54
C PRO A 79 5.44 -12.28 -24.26
N SER A 80 6.16 -11.78 -23.29
CA SER A 80 5.61 -11.26 -22.03
C SER A 80 5.96 -9.78 -21.88
N GLU A 81 4.97 -8.98 -21.49
CA GLU A 81 5.15 -7.57 -21.23
C GLU A 81 5.93 -7.33 -19.93
N LYS A 82 6.49 -6.12 -19.79
CA LYS A 82 7.17 -5.71 -18.56
C LYS A 82 6.27 -5.90 -17.35
N LEU A 83 6.83 -6.42 -16.28
CA LEU A 83 6.15 -6.53 -15.02
C LEU A 83 5.95 -5.14 -14.40
N SER A 84 4.86 -4.96 -13.67
CA SER A 84 4.64 -3.75 -12.88
C SER A 84 5.71 -3.59 -11.80
N HIS A 85 6.11 -2.35 -11.53
CA HIS A 85 6.98 -2.06 -10.39
C HIS A 85 6.26 -2.42 -9.08
N ARG A 86 7.04 -2.93 -8.10
CA ARG A 86 6.59 -3.18 -6.73
C ARG A 86 7.06 -2.03 -5.86
N PRO A 87 6.21 -1.05 -5.57
CA PRO A 87 6.61 0.13 -4.83
C PRO A 87 6.85 -0.18 -3.34
N ALA A 88 7.95 0.36 -2.81
CA ALA A 88 8.22 0.46 -1.39
C ALA A 88 8.47 1.92 -1.04
N ILE A 89 7.92 2.37 0.07
CA ILE A 89 8.05 3.76 0.52
C ILE A 89 9.42 3.96 1.16
N HIS A 90 10.13 4.97 0.68
CA HIS A 90 11.36 5.48 1.25
C HIS A 90 11.12 6.86 1.84
N VAL A 91 11.77 7.16 2.94
CA VAL A 91 11.59 8.42 3.67
C VAL A 91 12.93 9.05 4.02
N SER A 92 12.97 10.36 3.96
CA SER A 92 14.00 11.22 4.54
C SER A 92 13.37 12.22 5.52
N GLU A 93 14.11 13.08 6.17
CA GLU A 93 13.55 14.10 7.07
C GLU A 93 12.64 15.12 6.37
N GLN A 94 12.74 15.27 5.05
CA GLN A 94 12.03 16.29 4.29
C GLN A 94 11.01 15.73 3.32
N GLU A 95 11.30 14.56 2.71
CA GLU A 95 10.56 13.99 1.59
C GLU A 95 10.33 12.51 1.77
N HIS A 96 9.35 12.01 1.06
CA HIS A 96 9.15 10.58 0.83
C HIS A 96 9.02 10.32 -0.67
N TRP A 97 9.34 9.08 -1.08
CA TRP A 97 9.21 8.62 -2.46
C TRP A 97 9.01 7.10 -2.48
N GLU A 98 8.60 6.57 -3.60
CA GLU A 98 8.50 5.14 -3.81
C GLU A 98 9.64 4.66 -4.71
N GLU A 99 10.29 3.56 -4.33
CA GLU A 99 11.25 2.83 -5.15
C GLU A 99 10.74 1.41 -5.40
N CYS A 100 11.04 0.86 -6.58
CA CYS A 100 10.73 -0.51 -6.85
C CYS A 100 11.66 -1.45 -6.07
N GLU A 101 11.09 -2.32 -5.23
CA GLU A 101 11.84 -3.33 -4.45
C GLU A 101 12.70 -4.27 -5.30
N VAL A 102 12.33 -4.46 -6.58
CA VAL A 102 12.99 -5.41 -7.48
C VAL A 102 14.13 -4.76 -8.25
N CYS A 103 13.92 -3.55 -8.78
CA CYS A 103 14.91 -2.90 -9.65
C CYS A 103 15.61 -1.69 -9.04
N GLY A 104 15.12 -1.20 -7.88
CA GLY A 104 15.69 -0.03 -7.19
C GLY A 104 15.46 1.30 -7.91
N GLU A 105 14.57 1.35 -8.92
CA GLU A 105 14.23 2.61 -9.57
C GLU A 105 13.14 3.35 -8.82
N GLU A 106 13.31 4.66 -8.71
CA GLU A 106 12.29 5.55 -8.17
C GLU A 106 11.07 5.58 -9.10
N ILE A 107 9.89 5.47 -8.52
CA ILE A 107 8.63 5.56 -9.28
C ILE A 107 8.38 7.02 -9.64
N GLU A 108 8.26 7.29 -10.92
CA GLU A 108 8.06 8.64 -11.44
C GLU A 108 6.84 9.33 -10.81
N GLY A 109 7.03 10.55 -10.29
CA GLY A 109 5.98 11.34 -9.66
C GLY A 109 5.62 10.94 -8.23
N SER A 110 6.31 9.97 -7.63
CA SER A 110 6.05 9.54 -6.24
C SER A 110 6.71 10.45 -5.19
N ARG A 111 7.75 11.19 -5.57
CA ARG A 111 8.48 12.05 -4.65
C ARG A 111 7.66 13.27 -4.23
N ALA A 112 7.50 13.43 -2.91
CA ALA A 112 6.78 14.54 -2.32
C ALA A 112 7.37 14.94 -0.96
N GLU A 113 7.23 16.23 -0.60
CA GLU A 113 7.54 16.68 0.75
C GLU A 113 6.53 16.12 1.75
N HIS A 114 6.97 15.83 2.97
CA HIS A 114 6.08 15.43 4.05
C HIS A 114 5.09 16.56 4.37
N ARG A 115 3.80 16.22 4.31
CA ARG A 115 2.69 17.02 4.83
C ARG A 115 2.17 16.33 6.08
N TYR A 116 2.42 16.92 7.22
CA TYR A 116 2.02 16.37 8.50
C TYR A 116 0.71 17.00 8.96
N GLU A 117 -0.22 16.13 9.37
CA GLU A 117 -1.44 16.50 10.06
C GLU A 117 -1.45 15.85 11.44
N TRP A 118 -2.10 16.48 12.41
CA TRP A 118 -2.20 15.90 13.75
C TRP A 118 -3.14 14.69 13.72
N ASP A 119 -2.66 13.55 14.20
CA ASP A 119 -3.44 12.33 14.36
C ASP A 119 -3.71 12.07 15.86
N ASP A 120 -4.98 12.18 16.27
CA ASP A 120 -5.39 11.97 17.67
C ASP A 120 -5.20 10.51 18.13
N GLY A 121 -5.23 9.55 17.24
CA GLY A 121 -5.01 8.13 17.55
C GLY A 121 -3.55 7.82 17.85
N LEU A 122 -2.65 8.43 17.08
CA LEU A 122 -1.20 8.28 17.24
C LEU A 122 -0.62 9.29 18.25
N GLN A 123 -1.36 10.35 18.61
CA GLN A 123 -0.88 11.48 19.41
C GLN A 123 0.43 12.06 18.87
N ASP A 124 0.51 12.14 17.52
CA ASP A 124 1.66 12.65 16.79
C ASP A 124 1.25 13.27 15.45
N TRP A 125 2.18 13.93 14.80
CA TRP A 125 2.03 14.46 13.46
C TRP A 125 2.30 13.37 12.43
N ALA A 126 1.27 12.94 11.70
CA ALA A 126 1.34 11.88 10.68
C ALA A 126 1.33 12.44 9.27
N CYS A 127 2.14 11.84 8.39
CA CYS A 127 2.14 12.13 6.97
C CYS A 127 1.29 11.09 6.22
N THR A 128 0.76 11.47 5.07
CA THR A 128 0.02 10.57 4.16
C THR A 128 0.84 9.37 3.70
N CYS A 129 2.17 9.42 3.79
CA CYS A 129 3.05 8.27 3.52
C CYS A 129 3.01 7.18 4.62
N GLY A 130 2.26 7.39 5.70
CA GLY A 130 2.11 6.46 6.81
C GLY A 130 3.13 6.59 7.94
N TYR A 131 4.09 7.52 7.82
CA TYR A 131 5.09 7.78 8.85
C TYR A 131 4.73 8.99 9.69
N THR A 132 5.03 8.92 10.99
CA THR A 132 4.91 10.07 11.88
C THR A 132 6.16 10.95 11.83
N HIS A 133 6.03 12.21 12.26
CA HIS A 133 7.17 13.12 12.33
C HIS A 133 8.29 12.56 13.22
N LYS A 134 7.96 11.93 14.35
CA LYS A 134 8.94 11.33 15.28
C LYS A 134 9.72 10.16 14.68
N GLU A 135 9.10 9.39 13.78
CA GLU A 135 9.78 8.28 13.10
C GLU A 135 10.77 8.79 12.06
N VAL A 136 10.43 9.88 11.38
CA VAL A 136 11.22 10.44 10.27
C VAL A 136 12.30 11.40 10.77
N CYS A 137 11.97 12.24 11.75
CA CYS A 137 12.87 13.28 12.26
C CYS A 137 13.10 13.12 13.77
N LYS A 138 14.36 13.14 14.18
CA LYS A 138 14.78 13.05 15.60
C LYS A 138 14.80 14.39 16.33
N GLY A 139 14.40 15.47 15.67
CA GLY A 139 14.27 16.78 16.29
C GLY A 139 13.16 16.82 17.34
N THR A 140 13.29 17.71 18.31
CA THR A 140 12.25 18.01 19.31
C THR A 140 11.34 19.11 18.83
N LEU A 141 10.04 19.02 19.14
CA LEU A 141 9.10 20.10 18.90
C LEU A 141 9.18 21.11 20.05
N GLU A 142 9.42 22.38 19.73
CA GLU A 142 9.53 23.49 20.69
C GLU A 142 8.42 24.50 20.41
N ALA A 143 7.66 24.87 21.45
CA ALA A 143 6.57 25.83 21.32
C ALA A 143 7.10 27.24 21.00
N ILE A 144 6.45 27.89 20.03
CA ILE A 144 6.66 29.31 19.73
C ILE A 144 5.66 30.11 20.57
N LEU A 145 6.06 30.47 21.80
CA LEU A 145 5.18 30.99 22.84
C LEU A 145 4.33 32.19 22.40
N ASP A 146 4.89 33.06 21.57
CA ASP A 146 4.22 34.27 21.08
C ASP A 146 3.06 33.93 20.10
N LEU A 147 3.01 32.69 19.59
CA LEU A 147 1.99 32.20 18.70
C LEU A 147 1.01 31.20 19.35
N CYS A 148 1.24 30.92 20.65
CA CYS A 148 0.44 29.92 21.37
C CYS A 148 -0.65 30.59 22.24
N THR A 149 -1.80 29.94 22.31
CA THR A 149 -2.94 30.28 23.19
C THR A 149 -3.50 29.01 23.83
N CYS A 150 -4.39 29.15 24.81
CA CYS A 150 -5.04 27.97 25.42
C CYS A 150 -5.81 27.09 24.43
N SER A 151 -6.01 27.54 23.19
CA SER A 151 -6.73 26.80 22.14
C SER A 151 -5.90 26.51 20.91
N HIS A 152 -4.75 27.13 20.79
CA HIS A 152 -3.87 27.04 19.61
C HIS A 152 -2.44 26.87 20.04
N GLU A 153 -1.77 25.88 19.48
CA GLU A 153 -0.35 25.63 19.70
C GLU A 153 0.40 25.67 18.37
N THR A 154 1.46 26.47 18.33
CA THR A 154 2.43 26.48 17.23
C THR A 154 3.77 25.97 17.75
N THR A 155 4.28 24.91 17.15
CA THR A 155 5.59 24.34 17.48
C THR A 155 6.53 24.34 16.28
N ARG A 156 7.83 24.36 16.54
CA ARG A 156 8.89 24.22 15.54
C ARG A 156 9.79 23.07 15.89
N CYS A 157 10.10 22.22 14.90
CA CYS A 157 11.07 21.14 15.08
C CYS A 157 12.51 21.67 15.04
N SER A 158 13.30 21.35 16.06
CA SER A 158 14.72 21.72 16.15
C SER A 158 15.62 21.00 15.12
N GLY A 159 15.18 19.83 14.61
CA GLY A 159 15.91 19.05 13.60
C GLY A 159 15.66 19.53 12.19
N CYS A 160 14.42 19.43 11.70
CA CYS A 160 14.09 19.78 10.32
C CYS A 160 13.60 21.23 10.11
N GLY A 161 13.36 21.99 11.18
CA GLY A 161 12.90 23.38 11.11
C GLY A 161 11.44 23.57 10.70
N LYS A 162 10.69 22.50 10.42
CA LYS A 162 9.25 22.56 10.07
C LYS A 162 8.44 23.11 11.23
N THR A 163 7.39 23.85 10.91
CA THR A 163 6.43 24.39 11.86
C THR A 163 5.14 23.60 11.79
N PHE A 164 4.53 23.35 12.95
CA PHE A 164 3.30 22.58 13.11
C PHE A 164 2.31 23.41 13.91
N GLU A 165 1.05 23.40 13.51
CA GLU A 165 -0.03 24.14 14.15
C GLU A 165 -1.16 23.17 14.52
N ARG A 166 -1.69 23.30 15.74
CA ARG A 166 -2.77 22.47 16.26
C ARG A 166 -3.79 23.33 17.01
N ASP A 167 -5.05 23.16 16.64
CA ASP A 167 -6.20 23.74 17.34
C ASP A 167 -6.86 22.70 18.24
N ALA A 168 -6.93 22.98 19.53
CA ALA A 168 -7.65 22.16 20.51
C ALA A 168 -8.14 23.06 21.65
N PRO A 169 -9.41 23.51 21.62
CA PRO A 169 -9.96 24.44 22.57
C PRO A 169 -9.80 24.01 24.03
N GLY A 170 -9.08 24.80 24.82
CA GLY A 170 -8.82 24.53 26.23
C GLY A 170 -7.83 23.38 26.53
N ALA A 171 -7.17 22.82 25.50
CA ALA A 171 -6.28 21.66 25.68
C ALA A 171 -4.84 22.05 26.05
N PHE A 172 -4.46 23.32 25.86
CA PHE A 172 -3.08 23.75 26.07
C PHE A 172 -2.92 24.59 27.33
N ASP A 173 -1.84 24.37 28.04
CA ASP A 173 -1.50 25.12 29.28
C ASP A 173 -0.79 26.48 28.96
N TYR A 174 -1.45 27.28 28.11
CA TYR A 174 -1.04 28.63 27.78
C TYR A 174 -2.00 29.66 28.35
N PRO A 175 -1.60 30.94 28.52
CA PRO A 175 -2.41 31.97 29.13
C PRO A 175 -3.78 32.15 28.43
N HIS A 176 -4.83 32.23 29.22
CA HIS A 176 -6.17 32.64 28.75
C HIS A 176 -6.22 34.17 28.58
N SER A 177 -6.95 34.62 27.56
CA SER A 177 -7.30 36.03 27.39
C SER A 177 -8.78 36.20 27.66
N TYR A 178 -9.09 36.82 28.80
CA TYR A 178 -10.48 36.98 29.25
C TYR A 178 -11.03 38.36 28.88
N GLU A 179 -12.24 38.37 28.33
CA GLU A 179 -13.05 39.56 28.13
C GLU A 179 -14.33 39.49 28.96
N ILE A 180 -14.85 40.70 29.39
CA ILE A 180 -16.04 40.81 30.20
C ILE A 180 -17.26 40.51 29.36
N VAL A 181 -18.13 39.62 29.83
CA VAL A 181 -19.44 39.29 29.21
C VAL A 181 -20.51 40.17 29.88
N VAL A 182 -20.70 41.39 29.37
CA VAL A 182 -21.53 42.43 29.98
C VAL A 182 -22.94 41.93 30.27
N ASP A 183 -23.55 41.17 29.35
CA ASP A 183 -24.92 40.66 29.49
C ASP A 183 -25.09 39.63 30.62
N GLU A 184 -24.01 39.03 31.07
CA GLU A 184 -23.98 38.02 32.14
C GLU A 184 -23.54 38.66 33.49
N CYS A 185 -23.04 39.88 33.48
CA CYS A 185 -22.57 40.58 34.67
C CYS A 185 -23.73 41.23 35.44
N THR A 186 -23.58 41.27 36.76
CA THR A 186 -24.51 41.98 37.66
C THR A 186 -23.71 42.94 38.58
N CYS A 187 -24.37 43.80 39.36
CA CYS A 187 -23.71 44.68 40.30
C CYS A 187 -22.93 43.95 41.41
N SER A 188 -23.10 42.63 41.56
CA SER A 188 -22.40 41.79 42.54
C SER A 188 -21.56 40.67 41.92
N LEU A 189 -21.61 40.52 40.59
CA LEU A 189 -20.90 39.45 39.88
C LEU A 189 -20.35 39.93 38.54
N GLU A 190 -19.07 39.75 38.34
CA GLU A 190 -18.43 39.94 37.05
C GLU A 190 -18.16 38.59 36.40
N VAL A 191 -18.60 38.44 35.17
CA VAL A 191 -18.39 37.24 34.36
C VAL A 191 -17.39 37.59 33.23
N LYS A 192 -16.35 36.82 33.13
CA LYS A 192 -15.36 36.92 32.04
C LYS A 192 -15.33 35.60 31.24
N GLN A 193 -15.17 35.72 29.95
CA GLN A 193 -15.02 34.58 29.06
C GLN A 193 -13.72 34.68 28.29
N CYS A 194 -12.99 33.57 28.21
CA CYS A 194 -11.81 33.49 27.38
C CYS A 194 -12.20 33.53 25.89
N VAL A 195 -11.59 34.45 25.15
CA VAL A 195 -11.86 34.68 23.72
C VAL A 195 -11.40 33.51 22.85
N TYR A 196 -10.50 32.65 23.34
CA TYR A 196 -9.94 31.54 22.58
C TYR A 196 -10.68 30.22 22.83
N CYS A 197 -10.95 29.84 24.09
CA CYS A 197 -11.53 28.54 24.45
C CYS A 197 -12.96 28.62 24.98
N GLY A 198 -13.47 29.82 25.23
CA GLY A 198 -14.82 30.01 25.77
C GLY A 198 -14.94 29.73 27.27
N ASP A 199 -13.86 29.38 27.96
CA ASP A 199 -13.87 29.15 29.40
C ASP A 199 -14.33 30.41 30.16
N LYS A 200 -15.19 30.21 31.16
CA LYS A 200 -15.78 31.32 31.94
C LYS A 200 -15.23 31.35 33.36
N THR A 201 -14.94 32.57 33.83
CA THR A 201 -14.62 32.82 35.21
C THR A 201 -15.57 33.82 35.81
N GLU A 202 -15.91 33.61 37.07
CA GLU A 202 -16.82 34.46 37.83
C GLU A 202 -16.05 35.10 39.00
N GLN A 203 -16.18 36.41 39.13
CA GLN A 203 -15.57 37.13 40.21
C GLN A 203 -16.66 37.91 40.99
N PRO A 204 -16.93 37.52 42.27
CA PRO A 204 -17.84 38.29 43.13
C PRO A 204 -17.23 39.62 43.53
N GLY A 205 -18.05 40.67 43.53
CA GLY A 205 -17.58 42.01 43.92
C GLY A 205 -18.69 43.03 43.80
N THR A 206 -18.38 44.32 44.10
CA THR A 206 -19.31 45.45 43.92
C THR A 206 -18.94 46.16 42.61
N TYR A 207 -19.80 46.09 41.62
CA TYR A 207 -19.61 46.67 40.28
C TYR A 207 -20.69 47.69 39.97
N GLU A 208 -20.38 48.99 40.13
CA GLU A 208 -21.34 50.09 39.96
C GLU A 208 -21.84 50.27 38.52
N ASN A 209 -21.15 49.70 37.52
CA ASN A 209 -21.45 49.90 36.11
C ASN A 209 -22.32 48.76 35.50
N TYR A 210 -22.69 47.76 36.27
CA TYR A 210 -23.49 46.63 35.78
C TYR A 210 -24.95 46.69 36.23
N PRO A 211 -25.87 46.03 35.50
CA PRO A 211 -27.28 46.03 35.83
C PRO A 211 -27.59 45.48 37.23
N HIS A 212 -28.50 46.10 37.95
CA HIS A 212 -29.02 45.55 39.19
C HIS A 212 -30.14 44.54 38.90
N SER A 213 -30.02 43.34 39.40
CA SER A 213 -31.15 42.37 39.43
C SER A 213 -31.99 42.64 40.66
N TYR A 214 -33.19 43.09 40.46
CA TYR A 214 -34.21 43.34 41.52
C TYR A 214 -35.08 42.12 41.72
#